data_adfdd51449fe7e6db791ba7baaba156a
#
_entry.id   adfdd51449fe7e6db791ba7baaba156a
#
_cell.length_a   1.000
_cell.length_b   1.000
_cell.length_c   1.000
_cell.angle_alpha   90.00
_cell.angle_beta   90.00
_cell.angle_gamma   90.00
#
_symmetry.space_group_name_H-M   'P 1'
#
loop_
_entity.id
_entity.type
_entity.pdbx_description
1 polymer ?
#
loop_
_entity_poly.entity_id
_entity_poly.type
_entity_poly.pdbx_seq_one_letter_code
_entity_poly.pdbx_strand_id
1 'polypeptide(L)'
;VQFLWKPERYTWSMLDAYRRCPKKFEFSYVHKLVSSSNKSLIVGNLVHEIIEKIGSLSRKPTKKELDGIFDQSLEHHINKLPLLDEIKIQEIKENISNWNDTERSRNKVIAIEKGIEFEFSNRKFYGKIDRIEIDSEDKLRIIDFKTGKANKKPGNTYQEQLLLYAYAWGQNTGKLPDIVAYDFVMEDQLVEADITPIKLERGLSRLIPIIE
;
A
#
# COMPACT_ATOMS: atom_id res chain seq x y z
N VAL A 1 13.50 -15.33 -21.25
CA VAL A 1 12.95 -16.60 -20.74
C VAL A 1 11.45 -16.48 -20.79
N GLN A 2 10.80 -17.20 -21.67
CA GLN A 2 9.35 -17.21 -21.79
C GLN A 2 8.81 -18.23 -20.78
N PHE A 3 8.24 -17.76 -19.66
CA PHE A 3 7.61 -18.66 -18.73
C PHE A 3 6.27 -19.15 -19.29
N LEU A 4 6.08 -20.45 -19.40
CA LEU A 4 4.80 -21.08 -19.74
C LEU A 4 3.76 -20.93 -18.61
N TRP A 5 4.21 -20.56 -17.41
CA TRP A 5 3.35 -20.37 -16.26
C TRP A 5 2.64 -19.01 -16.34
N LYS A 6 1.31 -19.03 -16.19
CA LYS A 6 0.48 -17.82 -16.10
C LYS A 6 -0.34 -17.88 -14.84
N PRO A 7 -0.37 -16.83 -14.02
CA PRO A 7 -1.23 -16.79 -12.85
C PRO A 7 -2.70 -16.66 -13.28
N GLU A 8 -3.61 -17.15 -12.46
CA GLU A 8 -5.04 -16.88 -12.64
C GLU A 8 -5.34 -15.38 -12.53
N ARG A 9 -4.65 -14.71 -11.64
CA ARG A 9 -4.73 -13.26 -11.41
C ARG A 9 -3.34 -12.69 -11.20
N TYR A 10 -3.10 -11.53 -11.78
CA TYR A 10 -1.88 -10.75 -11.59
C TYR A 10 -2.04 -9.81 -10.41
N THR A 11 -0.94 -9.45 -9.78
CA THR A 11 -0.89 -8.40 -8.75
C THR A 11 0.22 -7.41 -9.08
N TRP A 12 0.13 -6.20 -8.52
CA TRP A 12 1.25 -5.25 -8.63
C TRP A 12 2.57 -5.86 -8.14
N SER A 13 2.57 -6.56 -7.02
CA SER A 13 3.77 -7.18 -6.47
C SER A 13 4.42 -8.19 -7.42
N MET A 14 3.62 -8.90 -8.22
CA MET A 14 4.12 -9.80 -9.27
C MET A 14 4.84 -9.03 -10.37
N LEU A 15 4.23 -7.95 -10.88
CA LEU A 15 4.83 -7.11 -11.92
C LEU A 15 6.13 -6.46 -11.45
N ASP A 16 6.12 -5.90 -10.24
CA ASP A 16 7.29 -5.27 -9.64
C ASP A 16 8.42 -6.28 -9.40
N ALA A 17 8.10 -7.48 -8.90
CA ALA A 17 9.08 -8.56 -8.70
C ALA A 17 9.70 -9.01 -10.03
N TYR A 18 8.89 -9.21 -11.07
CA TYR A 18 9.36 -9.61 -12.39
C TYR A 18 10.30 -8.56 -12.99
N ARG A 19 9.90 -7.30 -12.95
CA ARG A 19 10.69 -6.18 -13.46
C ARG A 19 12.03 -6.01 -12.75
N ARG A 20 12.04 -6.16 -11.43
CA ARG A 20 13.28 -6.03 -10.63
C ARG A 20 14.22 -7.21 -10.84
N CYS A 21 13.68 -8.42 -10.87
CA CYS A 21 14.48 -9.64 -11.06
C CYS A 21 13.57 -10.80 -11.48
N PRO A 22 13.55 -11.18 -12.77
CA PRO A 22 12.76 -12.32 -13.26
C PRO A 22 13.03 -13.62 -12.49
N LYS A 23 14.29 -13.84 -12.04
CA LYS A 23 14.66 -15.02 -11.26
C LYS A 23 14.02 -15.03 -9.87
N LYS A 24 13.96 -13.87 -9.22
CA LYS A 24 13.25 -13.72 -7.94
C LYS A 24 11.76 -13.96 -8.10
N PHE A 25 11.17 -13.44 -9.17
CA PHE A 25 9.77 -13.69 -9.52
C PHE A 25 9.51 -15.20 -9.68
N GLU A 26 10.35 -15.90 -10.46
CA GLU A 26 10.28 -17.35 -10.68
C GLU A 26 10.27 -18.10 -9.34
N PHE A 27 11.23 -17.82 -8.46
CA PHE A 27 11.30 -18.48 -7.17
C PHE A 27 10.09 -18.18 -6.27
N SER A 28 9.64 -16.93 -6.22
CA SER A 28 8.59 -16.51 -5.30
C SER A 28 7.19 -16.92 -5.77
N TYR A 29 6.90 -16.83 -7.07
CA TYR A 29 5.55 -16.98 -7.58
C TYR A 29 5.33 -18.28 -8.38
N VAL A 30 6.32 -18.78 -9.10
CA VAL A 30 6.24 -20.04 -9.84
C VAL A 30 6.54 -21.22 -8.92
N HIS A 31 7.68 -21.19 -8.25
CA HIS A 31 8.11 -22.27 -7.34
C HIS A 31 7.59 -22.09 -5.91
N LYS A 32 6.96 -20.95 -5.57
CA LYS A 32 6.40 -20.64 -4.26
C LYS A 32 7.38 -20.84 -3.10
N LEU A 33 8.66 -20.54 -3.35
CA LEU A 33 9.67 -20.60 -2.30
C LEU A 33 9.45 -19.45 -1.31
N VAL A 34 9.30 -19.81 -0.06
CA VAL A 34 9.09 -18.83 1.03
C VAL A 34 10.43 -18.15 1.33
N SER A 35 10.48 -16.83 1.18
CA SER A 35 11.61 -16.07 1.72
C SER A 35 11.46 -15.92 3.23
N SER A 36 12.60 -15.91 3.96
CA SER A 36 12.58 -15.62 5.39
C SER A 36 11.98 -14.22 5.64
N SER A 37 11.18 -14.11 6.69
CA SER A 37 10.70 -12.80 7.17
C SER A 37 11.90 -11.91 7.49
N ASN A 38 11.87 -10.67 7.02
CA ASN A 38 12.87 -9.67 7.37
C ASN A 38 12.26 -8.55 8.22
N LYS A 39 13.09 -7.78 8.91
CA LYS A 39 12.65 -6.69 9.79
C LYS A 39 11.69 -5.72 9.08
N SER A 40 11.99 -5.34 7.84
CA SER A 40 11.16 -4.39 7.08
C SER A 40 9.76 -4.92 6.81
N LEU A 41 9.61 -6.21 6.52
CA LEU A 41 8.30 -6.82 6.30
C LEU A 41 7.47 -6.87 7.59
N ILE A 42 8.13 -7.16 8.74
CA ILE A 42 7.46 -7.18 10.05
C ILE A 42 6.99 -5.78 10.42
N VAL A 43 7.85 -4.78 10.27
CA VAL A 43 7.49 -3.36 10.50
C VAL A 43 6.34 -2.95 9.59
N GLY A 44 6.41 -3.29 8.30
CA GLY A 44 5.34 -3.01 7.34
C GLY A 44 4.00 -3.57 7.79
N ASN A 45 3.94 -4.86 8.09
CA ASN A 45 2.70 -5.53 8.49
C ASN A 45 2.14 -4.96 9.80
N LEU A 46 3.00 -4.67 10.79
CA LEU A 46 2.59 -4.09 12.06
C LEU A 46 1.99 -2.68 11.88
N VAL A 47 2.66 -1.82 11.12
CA VAL A 47 2.19 -0.45 10.87
C VAL A 47 0.87 -0.46 10.10
N HIS A 48 0.76 -1.27 9.04
CA HIS A 48 -0.50 -1.39 8.27
C HIS A 48 -1.65 -1.87 9.16
N GLU A 49 -1.45 -2.89 10.01
CA GLU A 49 -2.48 -3.39 10.93
C GLU A 49 -2.95 -2.31 11.92
N ILE A 50 -2.01 -1.52 12.47
CA ILE A 50 -2.36 -0.45 13.41
C ILE A 50 -3.17 0.65 12.70
N ILE A 51 -2.73 1.08 11.50
CA ILE A 51 -3.44 2.11 10.72
C ILE A 51 -4.82 1.63 10.29
N GLU A 52 -4.97 0.35 9.91
CA GLU A 52 -6.25 -0.28 9.61
C GLU A 52 -7.20 -0.20 10.82
N LYS A 53 -6.73 -0.56 12.01
CA LYS A 53 -7.52 -0.48 13.25
C LYS A 53 -7.90 0.97 13.58
N ILE A 54 -6.97 1.92 13.45
CA ILE A 54 -7.26 3.36 13.64
C ILE A 54 -8.32 3.82 12.64
N GLY A 55 -8.15 3.51 11.36
CA GLY A 55 -9.05 3.91 10.31
C GLY A 55 -10.45 3.28 10.41
N SER A 56 -10.58 2.16 11.10
CA SER A 56 -11.88 1.51 11.38
C SER A 56 -12.68 2.22 12.47
N LEU A 57 -12.06 3.15 13.20
CA LEU A 57 -12.77 3.96 14.17
C LEU A 57 -13.50 5.13 13.47
N SER A 58 -14.70 5.45 13.95
CA SER A 58 -15.48 6.58 13.43
C SER A 58 -14.93 7.96 13.83
N ARG A 59 -13.91 7.98 14.68
CA ARG A 59 -13.27 9.17 15.24
C ARG A 59 -11.79 8.93 15.52
N LYS A 60 -11.05 10.01 15.75
CA LYS A 60 -9.67 9.93 16.23
C LYS A 60 -9.60 9.17 17.57
N PRO A 61 -8.74 8.16 17.71
CA PRO A 61 -8.53 7.49 18.98
C PRO A 61 -7.92 8.43 20.02
N THR A 62 -8.30 8.24 21.26
CA THR A 62 -7.59 8.81 22.42
C THR A 62 -6.21 8.16 22.54
N LYS A 63 -5.30 8.78 23.30
CA LYS A 63 -3.98 8.20 23.56
C LYS A 63 -4.06 6.79 24.14
N LYS A 64 -4.98 6.56 25.10
CA LYS A 64 -5.17 5.24 25.70
C LYS A 64 -5.67 4.19 24.71
N GLU A 65 -6.58 4.56 23.81
CA GLU A 65 -7.07 3.67 22.76
C GLU A 65 -5.96 3.36 21.73
N LEU A 66 -5.16 4.37 21.36
CA LEU A 66 -4.02 4.18 20.48
C LEU A 66 -2.98 3.25 21.08
N ASP A 67 -2.64 3.41 22.36
CA ASP A 67 -1.76 2.51 23.10
C ASP A 67 -2.32 1.07 23.10
N GLY A 68 -3.62 0.91 23.35
CA GLY A 68 -4.28 -0.41 23.33
C GLY A 68 -4.27 -1.06 21.94
N ILE A 69 -4.50 -0.29 20.88
CA ILE A 69 -4.39 -0.78 19.49
C ILE A 69 -2.97 -1.24 19.20
N PHE A 70 -1.97 -0.46 19.62
CA PHE A 70 -0.57 -0.78 19.42
C PHE A 70 -0.19 -2.08 20.14
N ASP A 71 -0.53 -2.21 21.42
CA ASP A 71 -0.22 -3.39 22.23
C ASP A 71 -0.86 -4.66 21.66
N GLN A 72 -2.15 -4.61 21.25
CA GLN A 72 -2.83 -5.73 20.61
C GLN A 72 -2.18 -6.13 19.28
N SER A 73 -1.73 -5.17 18.49
CA SER A 73 -1.06 -5.46 17.22
C SER A 73 0.33 -6.03 17.44
N LEU A 74 1.04 -5.61 18.48
CA LEU A 74 2.29 -6.25 18.91
C LEU A 74 2.09 -7.71 19.30
N GLU A 75 1.07 -8.01 20.11
CA GLU A 75 0.75 -9.38 20.52
C GLU A 75 0.48 -10.27 19.31
N HIS A 76 -0.26 -9.78 18.32
CA HIS A 76 -0.51 -10.53 17.08
C HIS A 76 0.78 -10.88 16.31
N HIS A 77 1.81 -10.06 16.43
CA HIS A 77 3.11 -10.29 15.79
C HIS A 77 4.17 -10.89 16.72
N ILE A 78 3.82 -11.30 17.94
CA ILE A 78 4.77 -11.68 19.02
C ILE A 78 5.81 -12.71 18.59
N ASN A 79 5.41 -13.71 17.80
CA ASN A 79 6.31 -14.77 17.29
C ASN A 79 7.37 -14.24 16.30
N LYS A 80 7.20 -13.03 15.77
CA LYS A 80 8.10 -12.35 14.84
C LYS A 80 8.87 -11.19 15.48
N LEU A 81 8.44 -10.76 16.67
CA LEU A 81 9.04 -9.63 17.42
C LEU A 81 10.51 -9.82 17.78
N PRO A 82 11.06 -11.05 18.04
CA PRO A 82 12.48 -11.20 18.30
C PRO A 82 13.41 -10.61 17.25
N LEU A 83 12.86 -10.31 16.05
CA LEU A 83 13.59 -9.61 14.99
C LEU A 83 13.61 -8.08 15.16
N LEU A 84 12.79 -7.52 16.07
CA LEU A 84 12.73 -6.09 16.39
C LEU A 84 13.25 -5.87 17.80
N ASP A 85 14.12 -4.87 17.97
CA ASP A 85 14.54 -4.41 19.27
C ASP A 85 13.55 -3.40 19.87
N GLU A 86 13.64 -3.16 21.17
CA GLU A 86 12.76 -2.24 21.89
C GLU A 86 12.83 -0.81 21.34
N ILE A 87 14.02 -0.38 20.91
CA ILE A 87 14.23 0.96 20.31
C ILE A 87 13.39 1.09 19.05
N LYS A 88 13.37 0.06 18.19
CA LYS A 88 12.58 0.08 16.96
C LYS A 88 11.08 0.05 17.23
N ILE A 89 10.64 -0.70 18.23
CA ILE A 89 9.24 -0.73 18.67
C ILE A 89 8.80 0.66 19.16
N GLN A 90 9.63 1.32 19.98
CA GLN A 90 9.35 2.66 20.47
C GLN A 90 9.30 3.69 19.33
N GLU A 91 10.24 3.62 18.39
CA GLU A 91 10.25 4.47 17.18
C GLU A 91 8.95 4.32 16.36
N ILE A 92 8.48 3.09 16.17
CA ILE A 92 7.21 2.83 15.46
C ILE A 92 6.05 3.48 16.21
N LYS A 93 5.98 3.32 17.51
CA LYS A 93 4.92 3.88 18.37
C LYS A 93 4.87 5.40 18.27
N GLU A 94 6.02 6.06 18.36
CA GLU A 94 6.14 7.51 18.22
C GLU A 94 5.71 8.01 16.85
N ASN A 95 6.18 7.38 15.77
CA ASN A 95 5.83 7.78 14.42
C ASN A 95 4.33 7.59 14.13
N ILE A 96 3.73 6.51 14.59
CA ILE A 96 2.27 6.29 14.46
C ILE A 96 1.49 7.35 15.27
N SER A 97 1.96 7.70 16.48
CA SER A 97 1.32 8.75 17.27
C SER A 97 1.39 10.09 16.56
N ASN A 98 2.54 10.46 16.01
CA ASN A 98 2.73 11.68 15.24
C ASN A 98 1.84 11.70 14.00
N TRP A 99 1.80 10.59 13.23
CA TRP A 99 0.91 10.46 12.08
C TRP A 99 -0.56 10.60 12.47
N ASN A 100 -1.00 9.98 13.58
CA ASN A 100 -2.37 10.08 14.08
C ASN A 100 -2.76 11.53 14.49
N ASP A 101 -1.78 12.38 14.75
CA ASP A 101 -2.00 13.79 15.08
C ASP A 101 -2.10 14.70 13.85
N THR A 102 -1.74 14.20 12.66
CA THR A 102 -1.85 14.96 11.41
C THR A 102 -3.30 15.18 10.97
N GLU A 103 -3.52 16.18 10.15
CA GLU A 103 -4.85 16.44 9.56
C GLU A 103 -5.29 15.31 8.61
N ARG A 104 -4.35 14.75 7.83
CA ARG A 104 -4.64 13.67 6.88
C ARG A 104 -5.12 12.37 7.53
N SER A 105 -4.77 12.13 8.80
CA SER A 105 -5.30 10.98 9.54
C SER A 105 -6.81 11.11 9.82
N ARG A 106 -7.36 12.33 9.74
CA ARG A 106 -8.75 12.68 10.04
C ARG A 106 -9.67 12.70 8.83
N ASN A 107 -9.14 12.48 7.63
CA ASN A 107 -9.94 12.40 6.42
C ASN A 107 -11.05 11.34 6.57
N LYS A 108 -12.19 11.59 5.92
CA LYS A 108 -13.32 10.68 5.97
C LYS A 108 -13.01 9.37 5.26
N VAL A 109 -12.82 8.30 6.02
CA VAL A 109 -12.54 6.98 5.49
C VAL A 109 -13.78 6.40 4.78
N ILE A 110 -13.61 5.97 3.54
CA ILE A 110 -14.62 5.30 2.72
C ILE A 110 -14.42 3.78 2.75
N ALA A 111 -13.16 3.33 2.65
CA ALA A 111 -12.82 1.93 2.73
C ALA A 111 -11.37 1.75 3.20
N ILE A 112 -11.10 0.61 3.82
CA ILE A 112 -9.78 0.19 4.31
C ILE A 112 -9.51 -1.21 3.80
N GLU A 113 -8.26 -1.51 3.44
CA GLU A 113 -7.82 -2.84 3.00
C GLU A 113 -8.74 -3.43 1.92
N LYS A 114 -9.21 -2.54 1.02
CA LYS A 114 -10.22 -2.88 0.02
C LYS A 114 -9.65 -3.76 -1.08
N GLY A 115 -10.05 -5.03 -1.08
CA GLY A 115 -9.80 -5.93 -2.22
C GLY A 115 -10.55 -5.45 -3.46
N ILE A 116 -9.86 -5.43 -4.60
CA ILE A 116 -10.42 -4.99 -5.88
C ILE A 116 -9.94 -5.88 -7.00
N GLU A 117 -10.88 -6.40 -7.80
CA GLU A 117 -10.60 -7.15 -9.02
C GLU A 117 -10.88 -6.27 -10.23
N PHE A 118 -10.06 -6.40 -11.26
CA PHE A 118 -10.20 -5.61 -12.49
C PHE A 118 -9.51 -6.30 -13.67
N GLU A 119 -9.80 -5.84 -14.87
CA GLU A 119 -9.10 -6.29 -16.09
C GLU A 119 -8.20 -5.19 -16.62
N PHE A 120 -6.97 -5.55 -16.95
CA PHE A 120 -6.01 -4.66 -17.59
C PHE A 120 -5.19 -5.45 -18.62
N SER A 121 -5.08 -4.92 -19.86
CA SER A 121 -4.38 -5.58 -20.99
C SER A 121 -4.80 -7.05 -21.17
N ASN A 122 -6.13 -7.32 -21.20
CA ASN A 122 -6.72 -8.66 -21.34
C ASN A 122 -6.23 -9.68 -20.28
N ARG A 123 -5.86 -9.21 -19.10
CA ARG A 123 -5.46 -10.03 -17.95
C ARG A 123 -6.28 -9.64 -16.73
N LYS A 124 -6.60 -10.65 -15.91
CA LYS A 124 -7.27 -10.44 -14.62
C LYS A 124 -6.26 -10.02 -13.58
N PHE A 125 -6.57 -8.97 -12.86
CA PHE A 125 -5.78 -8.43 -11.77
C PHE A 125 -6.54 -8.47 -10.46
N TYR A 126 -5.79 -8.55 -9.39
CA TYR A 126 -6.25 -8.32 -8.03
C TYR A 126 -5.32 -7.32 -7.34
N GLY A 127 -5.91 -6.37 -6.66
CA GLY A 127 -5.21 -5.42 -5.82
C GLY A 127 -5.86 -5.31 -4.46
N LYS A 128 -5.12 -4.80 -3.49
CA LYS A 128 -5.62 -4.45 -2.17
C LYS A 128 -5.22 -3.00 -1.93
N ILE A 129 -6.21 -2.13 -1.81
CA ILE A 129 -6.01 -0.70 -1.59
C ILE A 129 -6.03 -0.47 -0.09
N ASP A 130 -4.96 0.10 0.47
CA ASP A 130 -4.83 0.25 1.91
C ASP A 130 -5.91 1.17 2.47
N ARG A 131 -6.14 2.33 1.85
CA ARG A 131 -7.17 3.27 2.30
C ARG A 131 -7.76 4.07 1.14
N ILE A 132 -9.07 4.25 1.18
CA ILE A 132 -9.83 5.14 0.31
C ILE A 132 -10.53 6.15 1.22
N GLU A 133 -10.37 7.43 0.92
CA GLU A 133 -10.85 8.52 1.79
C GLU A 133 -11.35 9.71 0.99
N ILE A 134 -12.09 10.57 1.66
CA ILE A 134 -12.45 11.92 1.17
C ILE A 134 -11.78 12.92 2.10
N ASP A 135 -11.04 13.87 1.52
CA ASP A 135 -10.39 14.93 2.27
C ASP A 135 -11.34 16.12 2.57
N SER A 136 -10.80 17.15 3.21
CA SER A 136 -11.56 18.34 3.60
C SER A 136 -12.02 19.21 2.42
N GLU A 137 -11.50 18.95 1.20
CA GLU A 137 -11.91 19.60 -0.05
C GLU A 137 -12.87 18.74 -0.88
N ASP A 138 -13.47 17.70 -0.28
CA ASP A 138 -14.33 16.71 -0.93
C ASP A 138 -13.67 15.93 -2.08
N LYS A 139 -12.32 15.84 -2.09
CA LYS A 139 -11.57 15.07 -3.08
C LYS A 139 -11.48 13.60 -2.66
N LEU A 140 -11.79 12.71 -3.60
CA LEU A 140 -11.61 11.27 -3.44
C LEU A 140 -10.13 10.90 -3.59
N ARG A 141 -9.57 10.24 -2.58
CA ARG A 141 -8.16 9.89 -2.49
C ARG A 141 -7.97 8.38 -2.35
N ILE A 142 -6.96 7.86 -3.03
CA ILE A 142 -6.45 6.49 -2.81
C ILE A 142 -5.08 6.60 -2.18
N ILE A 143 -4.92 6.00 -1.01
CA ILE A 143 -3.69 6.05 -0.21
C ILE A 143 -3.10 4.65 -0.12
N ASP A 144 -1.79 4.56 -0.29
CA ASP A 144 -0.98 3.39 -0.03
C ASP A 144 0.09 3.75 1.02
N PHE A 145 0.06 3.07 2.16
CA PHE A 145 0.96 3.36 3.26
C PHE A 145 2.33 2.71 3.06
N LYS A 146 3.37 3.44 3.39
CA LYS A 146 4.76 2.98 3.27
C LYS A 146 5.51 3.17 4.59
N THR A 147 6.30 2.17 4.94
CA THR A 147 7.18 2.19 6.13
C THR A 147 8.65 2.35 5.78
N GLY A 148 8.96 2.34 4.49
CA GLY A 148 10.30 2.63 3.98
C GLY A 148 10.59 4.11 3.87
N LYS A 149 11.83 4.45 3.48
CA LYS A 149 12.22 5.84 3.24
C LYS A 149 11.56 6.40 1.99
N ALA A 150 11.05 7.62 2.12
CA ALA A 150 10.58 8.38 0.97
C ALA A 150 11.77 8.74 0.08
N ASN A 151 11.76 8.24 -1.16
CA ASN A 151 12.71 8.72 -2.14
C ASN A 151 12.33 10.14 -2.56
N LYS A 152 13.22 11.12 -2.37
CA LYS A 152 13.03 12.53 -2.77
C LYS A 152 12.75 12.71 -4.27
N LYS A 153 13.05 11.68 -5.07
CA LYS A 153 12.65 11.57 -6.48
C LYS A 153 11.92 10.22 -6.60
N PRO A 154 10.60 10.16 -6.40
CA PRO A 154 9.86 8.96 -6.71
C PRO A 154 10.06 8.68 -8.20
N GLY A 155 10.83 7.64 -8.47
CA GLY A 155 10.95 7.14 -9.84
C GLY A 155 9.55 6.77 -10.35
N ASN A 156 9.32 6.80 -11.65
CA ASN A 156 8.04 6.47 -12.29
C ASN A 156 7.42 5.16 -11.78
N THR A 157 8.24 4.25 -11.27
CA THR A 157 7.88 2.94 -10.73
C THR A 157 6.91 2.98 -9.55
N TYR A 158 7.09 3.92 -8.61
CA TYR A 158 6.19 4.03 -7.46
C TYR A 158 4.80 4.50 -7.87
N GLN A 159 4.72 5.42 -8.84
CA GLN A 159 3.43 5.93 -9.29
C GLN A 159 2.58 4.88 -9.98
N GLU A 160 3.19 3.89 -10.64
CA GLU A 160 2.48 2.88 -11.42
C GLU A 160 1.54 2.00 -10.57
N GLN A 161 1.92 1.65 -9.35
CA GLN A 161 1.03 0.95 -8.41
C GLN A 161 -0.24 1.75 -8.14
N LEU A 162 -0.07 3.02 -7.80
CA LEU A 162 -1.18 3.93 -7.51
C LEU A 162 -2.04 4.19 -8.74
N LEU A 163 -1.43 4.32 -9.91
CA LEU A 163 -2.17 4.46 -11.17
C LEU A 163 -2.99 3.21 -11.48
N LEU A 164 -2.45 2.03 -11.22
CA LEU A 164 -3.16 0.76 -11.39
C LEU A 164 -4.37 0.67 -10.44
N TYR A 165 -4.23 1.14 -9.21
CA TYR A 165 -5.33 1.22 -8.25
C TYR A 165 -6.37 2.27 -8.63
N ALA A 166 -5.95 3.43 -9.14
CA ALA A 166 -6.86 4.45 -9.65
C ALA A 166 -7.69 3.93 -10.85
N TYR A 167 -7.04 3.21 -11.75
CA TYR A 167 -7.70 2.55 -12.88
C TYR A 167 -8.71 1.50 -12.41
N ALA A 168 -8.28 0.61 -11.50
CA ALA A 168 -9.13 -0.41 -10.92
C ALA A 168 -10.37 0.18 -10.25
N TRP A 169 -10.19 1.24 -9.48
CA TRP A 169 -11.28 1.97 -8.84
C TRP A 169 -12.24 2.56 -9.87
N GLY A 170 -11.70 3.22 -10.89
CA GLY A 170 -12.50 3.79 -11.99
C GLY A 170 -13.31 2.73 -12.74
N GLN A 171 -12.72 1.56 -13.01
CA GLN A 171 -13.42 0.44 -13.65
C GLN A 171 -14.58 -0.07 -12.81
N ASN A 172 -14.42 -0.15 -11.48
CA ASN A 172 -15.41 -0.71 -10.58
C ASN A 172 -16.52 0.28 -10.19
N THR A 173 -16.24 1.57 -10.21
CA THR A 173 -17.15 2.60 -9.68
C THR A 173 -17.66 3.59 -10.74
N GLY A 174 -17.05 3.58 -11.92
CA GLY A 174 -17.34 4.56 -12.97
C GLY A 174 -16.74 5.96 -12.73
N LYS A 175 -16.02 6.17 -11.61
CA LYS A 175 -15.39 7.46 -11.27
C LYS A 175 -13.93 7.28 -10.87
N LEU A 176 -13.03 8.03 -11.49
CA LEU A 176 -11.63 8.07 -11.07
C LEU A 176 -11.48 8.77 -9.71
N PRO A 177 -10.47 8.42 -8.90
CA PRO A 177 -10.10 9.24 -7.76
C PRO A 177 -9.51 10.59 -8.26
N ASP A 178 -9.62 11.61 -7.43
CA ASP A 178 -9.02 12.92 -7.72
C ASP A 178 -7.51 12.90 -7.45
N ILE A 179 -7.10 12.19 -6.38
CA ILE A 179 -5.70 12.13 -5.92
C ILE A 179 -5.32 10.69 -5.61
N VAL A 180 -4.07 10.35 -5.87
CA VAL A 180 -3.43 9.15 -5.33
C VAL A 180 -2.20 9.55 -4.54
N ALA A 181 -1.91 8.85 -3.43
CA ALA A 181 -0.79 9.20 -2.58
C ALA A 181 -0.09 7.99 -1.95
N TYR A 182 1.22 8.13 -1.76
CA TYR A 182 1.97 7.35 -0.79
C TYR A 182 2.09 8.14 0.51
N ASP A 183 1.66 7.56 1.61
CA ASP A 183 1.87 8.10 2.95
C ASP A 183 2.99 7.34 3.65
N PHE A 184 4.15 7.98 3.77
CA PHE A 184 5.34 7.45 4.43
C PHE A 184 5.25 7.72 5.92
N VAL A 185 4.52 6.88 6.62
CA VAL A 185 4.15 7.04 8.04
C VAL A 185 5.35 7.22 8.95
N MET A 186 6.45 6.49 8.67
CA MET A 186 7.67 6.54 9.48
C MET A 186 8.53 7.79 9.26
N GLU A 187 8.21 8.60 8.25
CA GLU A 187 8.94 9.83 7.92
C GLU A 187 8.04 11.07 7.92
N ASP A 188 6.77 10.90 8.29
CA ASP A 188 5.73 11.94 8.23
C ASP A 188 5.72 12.69 6.88
N GLN A 189 5.86 11.93 5.78
CA GLN A 189 5.90 12.49 4.45
C GLN A 189 4.77 11.95 3.57
N LEU A 190 4.01 12.85 2.97
CA LEU A 190 3.00 12.54 1.96
C LEU A 190 3.54 12.88 0.56
N VAL A 191 3.43 11.93 -0.36
CA VAL A 191 3.78 12.11 -1.78
C VAL A 191 2.54 11.83 -2.61
N GLU A 192 1.96 12.85 -3.18
CA GLU A 192 0.68 12.78 -3.89
C GLU A 192 0.75 13.22 -5.34
N ALA A 193 -0.23 12.82 -6.12
CA ALA A 193 -0.41 13.20 -7.49
C ALA A 193 -1.89 13.27 -7.86
N ASP A 194 -2.28 14.35 -8.55
CA ASP A 194 -3.59 14.44 -9.17
C ASP A 194 -3.75 13.42 -10.29
N ILE A 195 -4.92 12.83 -10.38
CA ILE A 195 -5.29 11.89 -11.43
C ILE A 195 -6.12 12.57 -12.50
N THR A 196 -5.67 12.44 -13.73
CA THR A 196 -6.43 12.78 -14.93
C THR A 196 -6.42 11.61 -15.90
N PRO A 197 -7.42 11.46 -16.80
CA PRO A 197 -7.45 10.38 -17.78
C PRO A 197 -6.14 10.28 -18.58
N ILE A 198 -5.58 11.42 -19.00
CA ILE A 198 -4.33 11.48 -19.77
C ILE A 198 -3.13 10.97 -18.95
N LYS A 199 -3.00 11.39 -17.68
CA LYS A 199 -1.91 10.91 -16.80
C LYS A 199 -2.04 9.42 -16.55
N LEU A 200 -3.28 8.94 -16.35
CA LEU A 200 -3.57 7.54 -16.10
C LEU A 200 -3.18 6.68 -17.32
N GLU A 201 -3.67 7.01 -18.51
CA GLU A 201 -3.36 6.32 -19.74
C GLU A 201 -1.85 6.27 -20.02
N ARG A 202 -1.19 7.43 -19.96
CA ARG A 202 0.26 7.56 -20.16
C ARG A 202 1.08 6.76 -19.15
N GLY A 203 0.64 6.70 -17.90
CA GLY A 203 1.34 5.96 -16.86
C GLY A 203 1.15 4.45 -17.03
N LEU A 204 -0.06 4.01 -17.32
CA LEU A 204 -0.40 2.60 -17.48
C LEU A 204 0.17 1.98 -18.76
N SER A 205 0.34 2.75 -19.84
CA SER A 205 0.96 2.26 -21.09
C SER A 205 2.37 1.68 -20.87
N ARG A 206 3.08 2.12 -19.81
CA ARG A 206 4.41 1.59 -19.44
C ARG A 206 4.36 0.17 -18.86
N LEU A 207 3.20 -0.26 -18.38
CA LEU A 207 3.03 -1.61 -17.80
C LEU A 207 2.73 -2.66 -18.88
N ILE A 208 2.20 -2.26 -20.03
CA ILE A 208 1.80 -3.19 -21.10
C ILE A 208 2.96 -4.11 -21.52
N PRO A 209 4.19 -3.62 -21.79
CA PRO A 209 5.29 -4.49 -22.22
C PRO A 209 5.78 -5.48 -21.15
N ILE A 210 5.36 -5.28 -19.88
CA ILE A 210 5.72 -6.19 -18.79
C ILE A 210 4.70 -7.31 -18.65
N ILE A 211 3.48 -7.07 -19.13
CA ILE A 211 2.32 -7.97 -19.00
C ILE A 211 2.22 -8.90 -20.23
N GLU A 212 2.64 -8.45 -21.38
CA GLU A 212 2.71 -9.21 -22.65
C GLU A 212 3.91 -10.16 -22.68
#